data_89737a0fee89ea81c8fb89bf13090985
#
_entry.id   89737a0fee89ea81c8fb89bf13090985
#
_cell.length_a   1.000
_cell.length_b   1.000
_cell.length_c   1.000
_cell.angle_alpha   90.00
_cell.angle_beta   90.00
_cell.angle_gamma   90.00
#
_symmetry.space_group_name_H-M   'P 1'
#
loop_
_entity.id
_entity.type
_entity.pdbx_description
1 polymer ?
#
loop_
_entity_poly.entity_id
_entity_poly.type
_entity_poly.pdbx_seq_one_letter_code
_entity_poly.pdbx_strand_id
1 'polypeptide(L)'
;MKTIKIQKSSLILILVVALLLGSVLALPGCRSAKGDEFFRGERVIVDHAGREVTIPTAKTIERIYYTSALAQVYIFSLDPELQGGTSSQFTKEQMEYLPEDMNKLLYMGAFSDGGQIKYEMLMEQDIQIVFSISGVELTPWNVSDADRLQNATGIPVVLVDGSFDKIAEAYRFVGDIIGREERAEELATYLEDIYEEVTEAMSQVNDDERISLYYAEGPFGLSTEPNVSQHALTFEIAKANNVAAVEEIPDLGMTSVSLESVLKWDPEVIIAWDNVIAGGADEIIRTNPNWANIRAVQDGRVYTMPHSPFAWCDRPPGVNRFIGIQWVANMLYPDLYDIDMVERTKEFYKKMYWVDITDEQALDLLGNSYPPYGK
;
A
#
# COMPACT_ATOMS: atom_id res chain seq x y z
N MET A 1 75.84 -17.59 62.05
CA MET A 1 74.72 -16.69 61.62
C MET A 1 75.03 -16.21 60.20
N LYS A 2 74.28 -16.77 59.16
CA LYS A 2 74.42 -16.34 57.75
C LYS A 2 73.33 -15.34 57.46
N THR A 3 73.74 -14.11 57.19
CA THR A 3 72.88 -13.01 56.81
C THR A 3 72.48 -13.16 55.33
N ILE A 4 71.24 -13.31 55.00
CA ILE A 4 70.75 -13.39 53.63
C ILE A 4 70.64 -11.95 53.12
N LYS A 5 71.50 -11.56 52.14
CA LYS A 5 71.33 -10.33 51.36
C LYS A 5 70.27 -10.51 50.33
N ILE A 6 69.09 -9.95 50.53
CA ILE A 6 68.06 -9.83 49.49
C ILE A 6 68.57 -8.79 48.49
N GLN A 7 68.72 -9.23 47.24
CA GLN A 7 69.23 -8.36 46.15
C GLN A 7 68.08 -7.41 45.73
N LYS A 8 68.39 -6.12 45.70
CA LYS A 8 67.46 -5.01 45.34
C LYS A 8 66.75 -5.21 44.00
N SER A 9 67.26 -6.04 43.12
CA SER A 9 66.66 -6.39 41.84
C SER A 9 65.38 -7.27 41.97
N SER A 10 65.28 -8.14 43.01
CA SER A 10 64.09 -8.97 43.23
C SER A 10 62.92 -8.20 43.82
N LEU A 11 63.18 -7.09 44.54
CA LEU A 11 62.14 -6.21 45.10
C LEU A 11 61.47 -5.36 43.98
N ILE A 12 62.28 -4.92 43.01
CA ILE A 12 61.75 -4.15 41.85
C ILE A 12 60.92 -5.04 40.92
N LEU A 13 61.30 -6.31 40.73
CA LEU A 13 60.53 -7.26 39.92
C LEU A 13 59.16 -7.58 40.54
N ILE A 14 59.06 -7.72 41.89
CA ILE A 14 57.82 -7.98 42.59
C ILE A 14 56.90 -6.75 42.54
N LEU A 15 57.46 -5.52 42.60
CA LEU A 15 56.67 -4.28 42.49
C LEU A 15 56.15 -4.05 41.07
N VAL A 16 56.89 -4.43 40.00
CA VAL A 16 56.47 -4.31 38.61
C VAL A 16 55.38 -5.36 38.28
N VAL A 17 55.48 -6.57 38.83
CA VAL A 17 54.45 -7.61 38.64
C VAL A 17 53.15 -7.24 39.42
N ALA A 18 53.26 -6.63 40.59
CA ALA A 18 52.11 -6.14 41.34
C ALA A 18 51.40 -4.96 40.65
N LEU A 19 52.14 -4.07 39.96
CA LEU A 19 51.61 -2.98 39.14
C LEU A 19 50.94 -3.46 37.84
N LEU A 20 51.49 -4.52 37.22
CA LEU A 20 50.90 -5.13 36.01
C LEU A 20 49.64 -5.97 36.33
N LEU A 21 49.53 -6.56 37.49
CA LEU A 21 48.33 -7.29 37.94
C LEU A 21 47.21 -6.34 38.46
N GLY A 22 47.55 -5.14 38.91
CA GLY A 22 46.60 -4.10 39.32
C GLY A 22 45.93 -3.37 38.16
N SER A 23 46.56 -3.36 36.96
CA SER A 23 46.01 -2.68 35.78
C SER A 23 45.06 -3.55 34.92
N VAL A 24 44.90 -4.84 35.23
CA VAL A 24 43.94 -5.74 34.52
C VAL A 24 42.55 -5.70 35.11
N LEU A 25 42.33 -5.04 36.28
CA LEU A 25 41.02 -4.96 36.96
C LEU A 25 40.28 -3.64 36.76
N ALA A 26 40.77 -2.74 35.86
CA ALA A 26 40.12 -1.49 35.51
C ALA A 26 40.01 -1.31 33.99
N LEU A 27 39.64 -2.35 33.27
CA LEU A 27 38.99 -2.16 31.97
C LEU A 27 37.54 -1.79 32.28
N PRO A 28 37.07 -0.58 31.91
CA PRO A 28 35.63 -0.40 31.80
C PRO A 28 35.15 -1.47 30.83
N GLY A 29 34.33 -2.38 31.31
CA GLY A 29 33.66 -3.31 30.44
C GLY A 29 33.04 -2.49 29.32
N CYS A 30 33.34 -2.83 28.07
CA CYS A 30 32.49 -2.44 26.95
C CYS A 30 31.10 -2.97 27.27
N ARG A 31 30.30 -2.20 27.98
CA ARG A 31 28.86 -2.34 27.94
C ARG A 31 28.50 -2.12 26.48
N SER A 32 28.08 -3.18 25.86
CA SER A 32 27.50 -3.13 24.53
C SER A 32 26.47 -2.00 24.55
N ALA A 33 26.66 -1.00 23.72
CA ALA A 33 25.75 0.15 23.58
C ALA A 33 24.30 -0.28 23.23
N LYS A 34 24.07 -1.55 22.85
CA LYS A 34 22.76 -2.13 22.62
C LYS A 34 21.89 -2.29 23.87
N GLY A 35 22.43 -2.21 25.09
CA GLY A 35 21.66 -2.34 26.33
C GLY A 35 21.06 -1.03 26.85
N ASP A 36 21.63 0.12 26.49
CA ASP A 36 21.20 1.42 27.01
C ASP A 36 20.11 2.09 26.15
N GLU A 37 19.93 1.69 24.89
CA GLU A 37 18.87 2.19 23.99
C GLU A 37 17.49 1.67 24.40
N PHE A 38 17.38 0.46 24.94
CA PHE A 38 16.13 -0.12 25.43
C PHE A 38 15.49 0.68 26.60
N PHE A 39 16.29 1.46 27.31
CA PHE A 39 15.81 2.30 28.42
C PHE A 39 15.30 3.68 27.99
N ARG A 40 15.51 4.07 26.72
CA ARG A 40 15.09 5.37 26.18
C ARG A 40 13.74 5.36 25.45
N GLY A 41 13.05 4.22 25.38
CA GLY A 41 11.79 4.12 24.64
C GLY A 41 12.00 4.07 23.11
N GLU A 42 13.18 3.64 22.66
CA GLU A 42 13.54 3.47 21.24
C GLU A 42 14.02 2.04 20.97
N ARG A 43 13.85 1.57 19.72
CA ARG A 43 14.40 0.30 19.21
C ARG A 43 14.95 0.48 17.79
N VAL A 44 15.92 -0.37 17.42
CA VAL A 44 16.44 -0.43 16.05
C VAL A 44 15.72 -1.54 15.30
N ILE A 45 15.26 -1.24 14.09
CA ILE A 45 14.70 -2.22 13.15
C ILE A 45 15.51 -2.20 11.86
N VAL A 46 15.36 -3.24 11.06
CA VAL A 46 15.79 -3.25 9.65
C VAL A 46 14.54 -3.13 8.79
N ASP A 47 14.46 -2.09 7.97
CA ASP A 47 13.34 -1.90 7.05
C ASP A 47 13.47 -2.77 5.78
N HIS A 48 12.43 -2.78 4.93
CA HIS A 48 12.42 -3.62 3.72
C HIS A 48 13.46 -3.20 2.65
N ALA A 49 14.09 -2.03 2.79
CA ALA A 49 15.25 -1.63 1.97
C ALA A 49 16.60 -2.03 2.60
N GLY A 50 16.59 -2.73 3.74
CA GLY A 50 17.78 -3.16 4.47
C GLY A 50 18.45 -2.05 5.30
N ARG A 51 17.78 -0.92 5.55
CA ARG A 51 18.28 0.18 6.37
C ARG A 51 18.04 -0.11 7.85
N GLU A 52 19.05 0.11 8.69
CA GLU A 52 18.87 0.17 10.15
C GLU A 52 18.24 1.52 10.52
N VAL A 53 17.03 1.49 11.10
CA VAL A 53 16.28 2.68 11.50
C VAL A 53 16.01 2.61 12.99
N THR A 54 16.40 3.64 13.73
CA THR A 54 16.04 3.80 15.14
C THR A 54 14.66 4.42 15.21
N ILE A 55 13.71 3.71 15.80
CA ILE A 55 12.30 4.11 15.91
C ILE A 55 11.85 4.15 17.36
N PRO A 56 10.79 4.91 17.72
CA PRO A 56 10.15 4.83 19.00
C PRO A 56 9.63 3.41 19.27
N THR A 57 9.55 3.02 20.55
CA THR A 57 8.84 1.76 20.90
C THR A 57 7.33 1.93 20.66
N ALA A 58 6.65 0.86 20.28
CA ALA A 58 5.23 0.86 19.94
C ALA A 58 4.34 1.60 20.96
N LYS A 59 4.65 1.45 22.25
CA LYS A 59 3.88 2.08 23.35
C LYS A 59 3.98 3.60 23.41
N THR A 60 4.95 4.19 22.72
CA THR A 60 5.20 5.63 22.71
C THR A 60 4.80 6.28 21.38
N ILE A 61 4.36 5.48 20.41
CA ILE A 61 3.87 5.97 19.12
C ILE A 61 2.41 6.39 19.28
N GLU A 62 2.15 7.68 19.12
CA GLU A 62 0.81 8.27 19.18
C GLU A 62 0.43 8.94 17.85
N ARG A 63 1.42 9.36 17.05
CA ARG A 63 1.18 10.11 15.80
C ARG A 63 2.10 9.65 14.68
N ILE A 64 1.48 9.07 13.66
CA ILE A 64 2.13 8.51 12.47
C ILE A 64 1.80 9.36 11.26
N TYR A 65 2.76 9.54 10.37
CA TYR A 65 2.51 10.07 9.05
C TYR A 65 2.95 9.08 7.95
N TYR A 66 2.59 9.37 6.72
CA TYR A 66 2.83 8.50 5.56
C TYR A 66 3.09 9.33 4.30
N THR A 67 3.86 8.75 3.37
CA THR A 67 4.33 9.48 2.19
C THR A 67 3.36 9.46 1.02
N SER A 68 2.29 8.66 1.08
CA SER A 68 1.34 8.45 -0.01
C SER A 68 -0.04 8.00 0.48
N ALA A 69 -1.04 8.08 -0.39
CA ALA A 69 -2.37 7.52 -0.14
C ALA A 69 -2.33 6.01 0.11
N LEU A 70 -1.44 5.28 -0.58
CA LEU A 70 -1.22 3.86 -0.34
C LEU A 70 -0.81 3.60 1.11
N ALA A 71 0.25 4.28 1.58
CA ALA A 71 0.74 4.13 2.94
C ALA A 71 -0.29 4.61 3.99
N GLN A 72 -1.12 5.61 3.64
CA GLN A 72 -2.22 6.07 4.48
C GLN A 72 -3.20 4.94 4.79
N VAL A 73 -3.62 4.17 3.80
CA VAL A 73 -4.59 3.08 3.99
C VAL A 73 -4.06 2.00 4.93
N TYR A 74 -2.77 1.66 4.87
CA TYR A 74 -2.17 0.70 5.80
C TYR A 74 -2.29 1.14 7.26
N ILE A 75 -1.86 2.37 7.56
CA ILE A 75 -1.92 2.88 8.93
C ILE A 75 -3.36 3.03 9.40
N PHE A 76 -4.21 3.58 8.55
CA PHE A 76 -5.62 3.79 8.83
C PHE A 76 -6.37 2.48 9.11
N SER A 77 -6.17 1.43 8.31
CA SER A 77 -6.84 0.14 8.51
C SER A 77 -6.34 -0.60 9.76
N LEU A 78 -5.09 -0.38 10.17
CA LEU A 78 -4.53 -0.92 11.40
C LEU A 78 -5.05 -0.19 12.64
N ASP A 79 -4.98 1.15 12.63
CA ASP A 79 -5.45 1.99 13.72
C ASP A 79 -5.69 3.43 13.24
N PRO A 80 -6.94 3.85 13.08
CA PRO A 80 -7.27 5.20 12.63
C PRO A 80 -6.88 6.29 13.64
N GLU A 81 -6.72 5.97 14.92
CA GLU A 81 -6.38 6.95 15.95
C GLU A 81 -4.91 7.39 15.90
N LEU A 82 -4.03 6.58 15.28
CA LEU A 82 -2.61 6.89 15.13
C LEU A 82 -2.31 7.89 14.00
N GLN A 83 -3.29 8.30 13.21
CA GLN A 83 -3.08 9.23 12.11
C GLN A 83 -2.75 10.64 12.60
N GLY A 84 -1.55 11.14 12.28
CA GLY A 84 -1.14 12.50 12.61
C GLY A 84 -1.59 13.56 11.59
N GLY A 85 -2.15 13.13 10.45
CA GLY A 85 -2.61 13.99 9.36
C GLY A 85 -3.08 13.16 8.16
N THR A 86 -3.34 13.79 7.01
CA THR A 86 -3.72 13.09 5.78
C THR A 86 -2.80 13.44 4.61
N SER A 87 -2.47 12.42 3.80
CA SER A 87 -1.77 12.57 2.52
C SER A 87 -2.72 12.79 1.34
N SER A 88 -4.04 12.65 1.56
CA SER A 88 -5.08 12.77 0.55
C SER A 88 -6.06 13.87 0.90
N GLN A 89 -6.61 14.50 -0.14
CA GLN A 89 -7.73 15.42 -0.03
C GLN A 89 -8.97 14.70 -0.56
N PHE A 90 -9.91 14.40 0.34
CA PHE A 90 -11.11 13.67 -0.02
C PHE A 90 -12.23 14.63 -0.46
N THR A 91 -12.98 14.23 -1.48
CA THR A 91 -14.23 14.90 -1.86
C THR A 91 -15.32 14.61 -0.83
N LYS A 92 -16.44 15.30 -0.94
CA LYS A 92 -17.58 15.07 -0.04
C LYS A 92 -18.15 13.65 -0.23
N GLU A 93 -18.19 13.17 -1.46
CA GLU A 93 -18.67 11.82 -1.81
C GLU A 93 -17.73 10.75 -1.22
N GLN A 94 -16.42 10.94 -1.32
CA GLN A 94 -15.44 10.03 -0.73
C GLN A 94 -15.54 9.96 0.80
N MET A 95 -15.85 11.10 1.44
CA MET A 95 -16.03 11.18 2.90
C MET A 95 -17.26 10.39 3.41
N GLU A 96 -18.22 10.03 2.56
CA GLU A 96 -19.35 9.17 2.92
C GLU A 96 -18.91 7.72 3.23
N TYR A 97 -17.71 7.35 2.77
CA TYR A 97 -17.11 6.02 2.94
C TYR A 97 -15.91 6.02 3.90
N LEU A 98 -15.75 7.07 4.68
CA LEU A 98 -14.68 7.22 5.67
C LEU A 98 -15.26 7.66 7.02
N PRO A 99 -14.59 7.38 8.14
CA PRO A 99 -15.01 7.90 9.45
C PRO A 99 -15.06 9.42 9.46
N GLU A 100 -16.04 9.97 10.17
CA GLU A 100 -16.28 11.41 10.24
C GLU A 100 -15.04 12.22 10.70
N ASP A 101 -14.21 11.61 11.54
CA ASP A 101 -13.00 12.26 12.08
C ASP A 101 -11.90 12.49 11.03
N MET A 102 -11.95 11.82 9.88
CA MET A 102 -11.02 12.05 8.77
C MET A 102 -11.02 13.49 8.26
N ASN A 103 -12.16 14.18 8.32
CA ASN A 103 -12.28 15.58 7.91
C ASN A 103 -11.56 16.57 8.85
N LYS A 104 -11.13 16.12 10.03
CA LYS A 104 -10.40 16.93 11.02
C LYS A 104 -8.89 16.84 10.81
N LEU A 105 -8.41 15.89 10.01
CA LEU A 105 -6.99 15.69 9.77
C LEU A 105 -6.45 16.78 8.82
N LEU A 106 -5.28 17.30 9.16
CA LEU A 106 -4.59 18.28 8.32
C LEU A 106 -3.93 17.58 7.11
N TYR A 107 -4.16 18.13 5.93
CA TYR A 107 -3.44 17.70 4.73
C TYR A 107 -2.00 18.22 4.75
N MET A 108 -1.04 17.31 4.85
CA MET A 108 0.38 17.64 4.95
C MET A 108 1.19 17.25 3.70
N GLY A 109 0.51 16.84 2.62
CA GLY A 109 1.13 16.50 1.34
C GLY A 109 1.53 15.03 1.21
N ALA A 110 1.99 14.65 0.02
CA ALA A 110 2.46 13.32 -0.32
C ALA A 110 3.63 13.42 -1.30
N PHE A 111 4.40 12.33 -1.48
CA PHE A 111 5.40 12.24 -2.56
C PHE A 111 4.77 11.75 -3.87
N SER A 112 3.58 11.15 -3.82
CA SER A 112 2.86 10.73 -5.01
C SER A 112 2.44 11.92 -5.88
N ASP A 113 2.29 11.69 -7.17
CA ASP A 113 1.78 12.64 -8.17
C ASP A 113 2.55 13.97 -8.26
N GLY A 114 3.87 13.93 -7.99
CA GLY A 114 4.71 15.13 -7.99
C GLY A 114 4.44 16.08 -6.81
N GLY A 115 3.71 15.61 -5.81
CA GLY A 115 3.43 16.35 -4.59
C GLY A 115 4.65 16.51 -3.69
N GLN A 116 4.52 17.37 -2.69
CA GLN A 116 5.56 17.59 -1.69
C GLN A 116 4.98 17.46 -0.29
N ILE A 117 5.68 16.73 0.57
CA ILE A 117 5.38 16.68 2.00
C ILE A 117 5.84 17.99 2.63
N LYS A 118 4.98 18.57 3.47
CA LYS A 118 5.25 19.82 4.20
C LYS A 118 5.98 19.49 5.49
N TYR A 119 7.31 19.46 5.45
CA TYR A 119 8.17 19.02 6.56
C TYR A 119 7.94 19.79 7.85
N GLU A 120 7.74 21.12 7.76
CA GLU A 120 7.45 21.96 8.91
C GLU A 120 6.17 21.51 9.63
N MET A 121 5.14 21.13 8.87
CA MET A 121 3.89 20.63 9.45
C MET A 121 4.06 19.29 10.16
N LEU A 122 4.93 18.38 9.66
CA LEU A 122 5.23 17.14 10.36
C LEU A 122 5.82 17.39 11.74
N MET A 123 6.74 18.34 11.83
CA MET A 123 7.37 18.72 13.10
C MET A 123 6.38 19.46 14.05
N GLU A 124 5.53 20.34 13.50
CA GLU A 124 4.50 21.05 14.28
C GLU A 124 3.39 20.13 14.81
N GLN A 125 3.14 19.02 14.11
CA GLN A 125 2.16 18.02 14.51
C GLN A 125 2.74 16.89 15.37
N ASP A 126 3.99 17.03 15.84
CA ASP A 126 4.67 16.02 16.68
C ASP A 126 4.63 14.61 16.08
N ILE A 127 4.84 14.50 14.77
CA ILE A 127 4.92 13.20 14.10
C ILE A 127 6.15 12.45 14.59
N GLN A 128 5.95 11.22 15.06
CA GLN A 128 7.01 10.42 15.70
C GLN A 128 7.66 9.41 14.76
N ILE A 129 6.95 9.01 13.70
CA ILE A 129 7.42 8.06 12.69
C ILE A 129 6.67 8.31 11.38
N VAL A 130 7.36 8.11 10.26
CA VAL A 130 6.79 8.18 8.91
C VAL A 130 6.93 6.83 8.23
N PHE A 131 5.85 6.33 7.63
CA PHE A 131 5.90 5.16 6.75
C PHE A 131 5.90 5.58 5.29
N SER A 132 6.84 5.01 4.54
CA SER A 132 6.89 5.11 3.08
C SER A 132 6.69 3.72 2.51
N ILE A 133 5.48 3.44 2.06
CA ILE A 133 5.08 2.13 1.53
C ILE A 133 4.98 2.24 0.01
N SER A 134 5.70 1.39 -0.71
CA SER A 134 5.67 1.30 -2.17
C SER A 134 4.73 0.18 -2.61
N GLY A 135 3.94 0.41 -3.65
CA GLY A 135 3.10 -0.64 -4.27
C GLY A 135 3.85 -1.54 -5.26
N VAL A 136 5.14 -1.30 -5.41
CA VAL A 136 6.09 -2.06 -6.22
C VAL A 136 7.39 -2.25 -5.45
N GLU A 137 8.29 -3.08 -5.98
CA GLU A 137 9.62 -3.29 -5.41
C GLU A 137 10.32 -1.96 -5.12
N LEU A 138 10.96 -1.90 -3.94
CA LEU A 138 11.67 -0.70 -3.50
C LEU A 138 12.90 -0.43 -4.38
N THR A 139 13.05 0.82 -4.76
CA THR A 139 14.13 1.31 -5.62
C THR A 139 15.10 2.21 -4.84
N PRO A 140 16.27 2.52 -5.38
CA PRO A 140 17.17 3.52 -4.79
C PRO A 140 16.53 4.92 -4.61
N TRP A 141 15.50 5.26 -5.39
CA TRP A 141 14.73 6.50 -5.23
C TRP A 141 13.97 6.52 -3.91
N ASN A 142 13.31 5.42 -3.55
CA ASN A 142 12.60 5.30 -2.27
C ASN A 142 13.56 5.53 -1.09
N VAL A 143 14.77 4.95 -1.16
CA VAL A 143 15.82 5.15 -0.15
C VAL A 143 16.23 6.61 -0.07
N SER A 144 16.52 7.24 -1.22
CA SER A 144 16.93 8.64 -1.29
C SER A 144 15.88 9.60 -0.73
N ASP A 145 14.60 9.37 -1.04
CA ASP A 145 13.50 10.19 -0.56
C ASP A 145 13.28 10.02 0.95
N ALA A 146 13.35 8.78 1.44
CA ALA A 146 13.25 8.49 2.87
C ALA A 146 14.39 9.14 3.66
N ASP A 147 15.63 9.01 3.18
CA ASP A 147 16.79 9.62 3.81
C ASP A 147 16.71 11.16 3.80
N ARG A 148 16.23 11.75 2.70
CA ARG A 148 16.04 13.19 2.59
C ARG A 148 15.02 13.70 3.61
N LEU A 149 13.88 13.03 3.74
CA LEU A 149 12.85 13.37 4.72
C LEU A 149 13.37 13.22 6.14
N GLN A 150 13.98 12.08 6.46
CA GLN A 150 14.52 11.79 7.78
C GLN A 150 15.63 12.79 8.18
N ASN A 151 16.54 13.12 7.27
CA ASN A 151 17.61 14.08 7.55
C ASN A 151 17.09 15.52 7.72
N ALA A 152 16.02 15.89 7.00
CA ALA A 152 15.46 17.24 7.07
C ALA A 152 14.62 17.47 8.33
N THR A 153 13.94 16.43 8.83
CA THR A 153 12.99 16.54 9.95
C THR A 153 13.49 15.95 11.26
N GLY A 154 14.44 15.03 11.19
CA GLY A 154 14.86 14.20 12.33
C GLY A 154 13.86 13.10 12.69
N ILE A 155 12.76 12.97 11.96
CA ILE A 155 11.72 11.95 12.18
C ILE A 155 12.14 10.66 11.47
N PRO A 156 12.14 9.48 12.13
CA PRO A 156 12.47 8.23 11.47
C PRO A 156 11.50 7.90 10.33
N VAL A 157 12.03 7.46 9.20
CA VAL A 157 11.26 7.04 8.02
C VAL A 157 11.51 5.56 7.77
N VAL A 158 10.45 4.77 7.76
CA VAL A 158 10.48 3.32 7.54
C VAL A 158 10.01 3.01 6.13
N LEU A 159 10.85 2.33 5.36
CA LEU A 159 10.52 1.86 4.01
C LEU A 159 9.88 0.47 4.07
N VAL A 160 8.75 0.31 3.41
CA VAL A 160 8.00 -0.94 3.34
C VAL A 160 7.72 -1.30 1.87
N ASP A 161 8.06 -2.52 1.50
CA ASP A 161 7.64 -3.11 0.23
C ASP A 161 6.21 -3.64 0.40
N GLY A 162 5.27 -2.93 -0.19
CA GLY A 162 3.84 -3.25 -0.24
C GLY A 162 3.42 -3.73 -1.63
N SER A 163 4.33 -4.33 -2.42
CA SER A 163 3.99 -5.02 -3.67
C SER A 163 2.84 -6.00 -3.43
N PHE A 164 2.01 -6.22 -4.43
CA PHE A 164 0.76 -6.95 -4.25
C PHE A 164 0.92 -8.31 -3.55
N ASP A 165 1.94 -9.07 -3.90
CA ASP A 165 2.31 -10.36 -3.31
C ASP A 165 2.89 -10.28 -1.89
N LYS A 166 3.24 -9.08 -1.43
CA LYS A 166 3.82 -8.82 -0.11
C LYS A 166 2.91 -8.01 0.82
N ILE A 167 1.69 -7.70 0.38
CA ILE A 167 0.78 -6.86 1.17
C ILE A 167 0.53 -7.44 2.56
N ALA A 168 0.29 -8.75 2.68
CA ALA A 168 0.07 -9.41 3.96
C ALA A 168 1.31 -9.33 4.87
N GLU A 169 2.51 -9.57 4.31
CA GLU A 169 3.78 -9.41 5.04
C GLU A 169 3.99 -7.96 5.50
N ALA A 170 3.69 -7.00 4.63
CA ALA A 170 3.77 -5.58 4.95
C ALA A 170 2.84 -5.19 6.11
N TYR A 171 1.61 -5.73 6.16
CA TYR A 171 0.71 -5.54 7.31
C TYR A 171 1.32 -6.07 8.60
N ARG A 172 1.84 -7.32 8.59
CA ARG A 172 2.49 -7.92 9.76
C ARG A 172 3.68 -7.11 10.23
N PHE A 173 4.52 -6.64 9.28
CA PHE A 173 5.69 -5.82 9.60
C PHE A 173 5.31 -4.46 10.20
N VAL A 174 4.36 -3.74 9.60
CA VAL A 174 3.89 -2.45 10.12
C VAL A 174 3.21 -2.65 11.48
N GLY A 175 2.38 -3.69 11.62
CA GLY A 175 1.70 -4.04 12.87
C GLY A 175 2.66 -4.27 14.04
N ASP A 176 3.77 -5.01 13.82
CA ASP A 176 4.83 -5.18 14.82
C ASP A 176 5.46 -3.85 15.25
N ILE A 177 5.69 -2.95 14.28
CA ILE A 177 6.29 -1.64 14.57
C ILE A 177 5.39 -0.79 15.46
N ILE A 178 4.10 -0.77 15.18
CA ILE A 178 3.14 0.12 15.87
C ILE A 178 2.40 -0.57 17.03
N GLY A 179 2.68 -1.85 17.31
CA GLY A 179 2.05 -2.63 18.40
C GLY A 179 0.58 -2.95 18.10
N ARG A 180 0.29 -3.34 16.87
CA ARG A 180 -1.04 -3.77 16.39
C ARG A 180 -0.96 -5.13 15.69
N GLU A 181 -0.18 -6.05 16.28
CA GLU A 181 0.14 -7.36 15.69
C GLU A 181 -1.11 -8.20 15.47
N GLU A 182 -2.05 -8.21 16.43
CA GLU A 182 -3.30 -8.97 16.31
C GLU A 182 -4.17 -8.45 15.16
N ARG A 183 -4.29 -7.13 15.04
CA ARG A 183 -5.04 -6.50 13.95
C ARG A 183 -4.35 -6.70 12.59
N ALA A 184 -3.04 -6.62 12.58
CA ALA A 184 -2.24 -6.84 11.37
C ALA A 184 -2.41 -8.28 10.86
N GLU A 185 -2.40 -9.27 11.75
CA GLU A 185 -2.64 -10.68 11.39
C GLU A 185 -4.07 -10.89 10.89
N GLU A 186 -5.08 -10.28 11.53
CA GLU A 186 -6.47 -10.34 11.05
C GLU A 186 -6.59 -9.82 9.60
N LEU A 187 -6.00 -8.65 9.32
CA LEU A 187 -6.05 -8.05 7.98
C LEU A 187 -5.24 -8.83 6.96
N ALA A 188 -4.03 -9.28 7.34
CA ALA A 188 -3.18 -10.08 6.47
C ALA A 188 -3.88 -11.38 6.04
N THR A 189 -4.43 -12.13 7.01
CA THR A 189 -5.17 -13.37 6.75
C THR A 189 -6.40 -13.10 5.87
N TYR A 190 -7.17 -12.04 6.15
CA TYR A 190 -8.33 -11.68 5.35
C TYR A 190 -7.97 -11.42 3.87
N LEU A 191 -6.85 -10.77 3.61
CA LEU A 191 -6.41 -10.50 2.24
C LEU A 191 -5.86 -11.77 1.56
N GLU A 192 -5.14 -12.61 2.30
CA GLU A 192 -4.67 -13.92 1.82
C GLU A 192 -5.84 -14.81 1.43
N ASP A 193 -6.89 -14.88 2.26
CA ASP A 193 -8.11 -15.67 2.01
C ASP A 193 -8.83 -15.20 0.72
N ILE A 194 -8.97 -13.89 0.53
CA ILE A 194 -9.54 -13.32 -0.72
C ILE A 194 -8.72 -13.73 -1.94
N TYR A 195 -7.41 -13.62 -1.85
CA TYR A 195 -6.53 -13.95 -2.96
C TYR A 195 -6.61 -15.43 -3.33
N GLU A 196 -6.59 -16.32 -2.32
CA GLU A 196 -6.73 -17.77 -2.51
C GLU A 196 -8.09 -18.11 -3.13
N GLU A 197 -9.19 -17.59 -2.57
CA GLU A 197 -10.56 -17.80 -3.06
C GLU A 197 -10.69 -17.42 -4.55
N VAL A 198 -10.23 -16.22 -4.93
CA VAL A 198 -10.32 -15.76 -6.32
C VAL A 198 -9.43 -16.57 -7.26
N THR A 199 -8.17 -16.83 -6.86
CA THR A 199 -7.23 -17.55 -7.73
C THR A 199 -7.61 -19.02 -7.91
N GLU A 200 -8.19 -19.67 -6.90
CA GLU A 200 -8.74 -21.02 -7.01
C GLU A 200 -9.89 -21.05 -8.01
N ALA A 201 -10.86 -20.15 -7.89
CA ALA A 201 -11.98 -20.07 -8.83
C ALA A 201 -11.50 -19.77 -10.26
N MET A 202 -10.61 -18.80 -10.42
CA MET A 202 -10.08 -18.39 -11.73
C MET A 202 -9.11 -19.41 -12.34
N SER A 203 -8.62 -20.37 -11.59
CA SER A 203 -7.81 -21.47 -12.11
C SER A 203 -8.56 -22.36 -13.12
N GLN A 204 -9.90 -22.29 -13.11
CA GLN A 204 -10.78 -23.01 -14.03
C GLN A 204 -10.93 -22.33 -15.40
N VAL A 205 -10.50 -21.06 -15.53
CA VAL A 205 -10.58 -20.30 -16.79
C VAL A 205 -9.36 -20.62 -17.65
N ASN A 206 -9.60 -21.25 -18.81
CA ASN A 206 -8.54 -21.52 -19.80
C ASN A 206 -8.18 -20.22 -20.56
N ASP A 207 -6.98 -20.16 -21.12
CA ASP A 207 -6.50 -18.93 -21.79
C ASP A 207 -7.36 -18.53 -23.01
N ASP A 208 -7.96 -19.48 -23.69
CA ASP A 208 -8.86 -19.24 -24.84
C ASP A 208 -10.31 -18.88 -24.42
N GLU A 209 -10.62 -19.00 -23.14
CA GLU A 209 -11.92 -18.63 -22.54
C GLU A 209 -11.89 -17.27 -21.84
N ARG A 210 -10.72 -16.63 -21.78
CA ARG A 210 -10.57 -15.32 -21.17
C ARG A 210 -11.40 -14.27 -21.89
N ILE A 211 -12.26 -13.57 -21.12
CA ILE A 211 -13.09 -12.48 -21.65
C ILE A 211 -12.22 -11.28 -22.00
N SER A 212 -12.36 -10.78 -23.23
CA SER A 212 -11.61 -9.63 -23.72
C SER A 212 -12.09 -8.35 -23.04
N LEU A 213 -11.14 -7.61 -22.45
CA LEU A 213 -11.37 -6.42 -21.63
C LEU A 213 -10.51 -5.26 -22.11
N TYR A 214 -11.10 -4.08 -22.17
CA TYR A 214 -10.40 -2.81 -22.33
C TYR A 214 -10.51 -1.97 -21.07
N TYR A 215 -9.38 -1.58 -20.51
CA TYR A 215 -9.33 -0.66 -19.37
C TYR A 215 -9.22 0.77 -19.88
N ALA A 216 -10.29 1.54 -19.73
CA ALA A 216 -10.44 2.87 -20.29
C ALA A 216 -10.18 3.95 -19.23
N GLU A 217 -9.02 4.56 -19.29
CA GLU A 217 -8.59 5.62 -18.39
C GLU A 217 -8.66 7.01 -19.05
N GLY A 218 -8.52 8.03 -18.20
CA GLY A 218 -8.53 9.42 -18.63
C GLY A 218 -9.91 9.93 -19.04
N PRO A 219 -10.03 11.23 -19.36
CA PRO A 219 -11.32 11.89 -19.52
C PRO A 219 -12.10 11.43 -20.78
N PHE A 220 -11.43 10.78 -21.73
CA PHE A 220 -12.04 10.33 -22.99
C PHE A 220 -12.02 8.81 -23.14
N GLY A 221 -11.48 8.07 -22.16
CA GLY A 221 -11.32 6.63 -22.26
C GLY A 221 -10.28 6.18 -23.30
N LEU A 222 -9.37 7.07 -23.68
CA LEU A 222 -8.34 6.82 -24.69
C LEU A 222 -6.92 6.80 -24.09
N SER A 223 -6.85 6.51 -22.80
CA SER A 223 -5.63 6.08 -22.10
C SER A 223 -5.88 4.68 -21.55
N THR A 224 -4.82 3.87 -21.43
CA THR A 224 -4.94 2.47 -20.98
C THR A 224 -3.62 1.94 -20.46
N GLU A 225 -3.68 0.76 -19.86
CA GLU A 225 -2.53 0.02 -19.33
C GLU A 225 -2.35 -1.30 -20.08
N PRO A 226 -1.12 -1.66 -20.51
CA PRO A 226 -0.85 -2.98 -21.06
C PRO A 226 -0.85 -4.07 -19.98
N ASN A 227 -0.95 -5.34 -20.35
CA ASN A 227 -0.94 -6.48 -19.44
C ASN A 227 0.28 -6.55 -18.51
N VAL A 228 1.42 -6.02 -18.95
CA VAL A 228 2.66 -6.03 -18.15
C VAL A 228 2.69 -4.95 -17.08
N SER A 229 1.78 -3.98 -17.16
CA SER A 229 1.68 -2.90 -16.19
C SER A 229 1.16 -3.40 -14.84
N GLN A 230 1.78 -2.94 -13.76
CA GLN A 230 1.23 -3.16 -12.42
C GLN A 230 -0.20 -2.63 -12.25
N HIS A 231 -0.57 -1.62 -13.05
CA HIS A 231 -1.90 -1.00 -13.03
C HIS A 231 -2.98 -1.89 -13.67
N ALA A 232 -2.59 -2.93 -14.42
CA ALA A 232 -3.48 -3.94 -14.99
C ALA A 232 -3.55 -5.25 -14.17
N LEU A 233 -2.81 -5.35 -13.07
CA LEU A 233 -2.66 -6.60 -12.29
C LEU A 233 -4.00 -7.18 -11.82
N THR A 234 -4.93 -6.34 -11.40
CA THR A 234 -6.27 -6.75 -10.96
C THR A 234 -7.01 -7.54 -12.06
N PHE A 235 -6.89 -7.11 -13.30
CA PHE A 235 -7.51 -7.77 -14.46
C PHE A 235 -6.84 -9.10 -14.79
N GLU A 236 -5.51 -9.16 -14.68
CA GLU A 236 -4.76 -10.41 -14.92
C GLU A 236 -5.07 -11.48 -13.88
N ILE A 237 -5.15 -11.12 -12.59
CA ILE A 237 -5.53 -12.06 -11.51
C ILE A 237 -6.96 -12.57 -11.74
N ALA A 238 -7.89 -11.70 -12.14
CA ALA A 238 -9.25 -12.07 -12.49
C ALA A 238 -9.40 -12.75 -13.87
N LYS A 239 -8.27 -13.15 -14.51
CA LYS A 239 -8.25 -13.84 -15.81
C LYS A 239 -8.96 -13.08 -16.95
N ALA A 240 -9.01 -11.76 -16.91
CA ALA A 240 -9.39 -10.99 -18.08
C ALA A 240 -8.29 -11.04 -19.16
N ASN A 241 -8.69 -11.00 -20.42
CA ASN A 241 -7.80 -10.79 -21.55
C ASN A 241 -7.77 -9.28 -21.86
N ASN A 242 -6.86 -8.54 -21.25
CA ASN A 242 -6.68 -7.13 -21.56
C ASN A 242 -6.20 -6.97 -22.99
N VAL A 243 -7.02 -6.34 -23.84
CA VAL A 243 -6.76 -6.21 -25.28
C VAL A 243 -5.74 -5.11 -25.64
N ALA A 244 -5.32 -4.30 -24.68
CA ALA A 244 -4.42 -3.18 -24.90
C ALA A 244 -2.98 -3.66 -25.21
N ALA A 245 -2.74 -4.02 -26.47
CA ALA A 245 -1.42 -4.40 -26.97
C ALA A 245 -0.58 -3.14 -27.27
N VAL A 246 -0.18 -2.43 -26.23
CA VAL A 246 0.61 -1.20 -26.28
C VAL A 246 1.88 -1.32 -25.45
N GLU A 247 2.85 -0.43 -25.69
CA GLU A 247 4.04 -0.34 -24.85
C GLU A 247 3.69 0.35 -23.51
N GLU A 248 4.25 -0.16 -22.43
CA GLU A 248 4.12 0.46 -21.12
C GLU A 248 4.89 1.79 -21.07
N ILE A 249 4.28 2.81 -20.48
CA ILE A 249 4.99 4.02 -20.07
C ILE A 249 5.45 3.82 -18.63
N PRO A 250 6.75 3.58 -18.38
CA PRO A 250 7.25 3.32 -17.04
C PRO A 250 6.85 4.44 -16.06
N ASP A 251 6.48 4.05 -14.85
CA ASP A 251 6.16 4.90 -13.70
C ASP A 251 4.90 5.77 -13.83
N LEU A 252 4.46 6.11 -15.03
CA LEU A 252 3.31 6.98 -15.26
C LEU A 252 2.05 6.22 -15.65
N GLY A 253 2.20 5.12 -16.38
CA GLY A 253 1.06 4.41 -16.97
C GLY A 253 0.27 5.30 -17.95
N MET A 254 -1.00 5.00 -18.15
CA MET A 254 -1.93 5.79 -18.96
C MET A 254 -1.44 5.99 -20.40
N THR A 255 -1.01 4.92 -21.05
CA THR A 255 -0.58 4.95 -22.45
C THR A 255 -1.72 5.40 -23.34
N SER A 256 -1.50 6.47 -24.12
CA SER A 256 -2.50 7.02 -25.02
C SER A 256 -2.73 6.12 -26.23
N VAL A 257 -4.00 5.89 -26.58
CA VAL A 257 -4.42 5.10 -27.71
C VAL A 257 -5.44 5.85 -28.57
N SER A 258 -5.57 5.42 -29.84
CA SER A 258 -6.62 5.95 -30.70
C SER A 258 -7.93 5.16 -30.54
N LEU A 259 -9.07 5.82 -30.78
CA LEU A 259 -10.36 5.11 -30.86
C LEU A 259 -10.37 4.04 -31.95
N GLU A 260 -9.63 4.26 -33.03
CA GLU A 260 -9.48 3.27 -34.11
C GLU A 260 -8.80 1.98 -33.62
N SER A 261 -7.83 2.10 -32.70
CA SER A 261 -7.21 0.94 -32.03
C SER A 261 -8.24 0.18 -31.19
N VAL A 262 -9.04 0.87 -30.39
CA VAL A 262 -10.08 0.27 -29.55
C VAL A 262 -11.15 -0.41 -30.41
N LEU A 263 -11.59 0.22 -31.50
CA LEU A 263 -12.52 -0.36 -32.46
C LEU A 263 -11.95 -1.64 -33.10
N LYS A 264 -10.65 -1.69 -33.36
CA LYS A 264 -9.98 -2.88 -33.92
C LYS A 264 -9.86 -4.00 -32.88
N TRP A 265 -9.63 -3.67 -31.63
CA TRP A 265 -9.56 -4.65 -30.52
C TRP A 265 -10.93 -5.24 -30.23
N ASP A 266 -12.01 -4.47 -30.38
CA ASP A 266 -13.42 -4.86 -30.21
C ASP A 266 -13.67 -5.63 -28.89
N PRO A 267 -13.38 -5.06 -27.72
CA PRO A 267 -13.48 -5.74 -26.44
C PRO A 267 -14.92 -6.15 -26.11
N GLU A 268 -15.06 -7.26 -25.37
CA GLU A 268 -16.36 -7.73 -24.81
C GLU A 268 -16.79 -6.91 -23.62
N VAL A 269 -15.83 -6.37 -22.88
CA VAL A 269 -16.04 -5.58 -21.65
C VAL A 269 -15.16 -4.34 -21.69
N ILE A 270 -15.71 -3.23 -21.24
CA ILE A 270 -14.95 -2.02 -20.94
C ILE A 270 -15.13 -1.70 -19.46
N ILE A 271 -14.02 -1.55 -18.74
CA ILE A 271 -14.01 -0.94 -17.40
C ILE A 271 -13.44 0.47 -17.57
N ALA A 272 -14.23 1.46 -17.18
CA ALA A 272 -13.89 2.86 -17.39
C ALA A 272 -13.80 3.62 -16.09
N TRP A 273 -12.94 4.62 -16.04
CA TRP A 273 -12.95 5.60 -14.98
C TRP A 273 -14.21 6.45 -15.05
N ASP A 274 -14.70 6.82 -13.89
CA ASP A 274 -15.79 7.79 -13.78
C ASP A 274 -15.28 9.24 -13.82
N ASN A 275 -16.24 10.18 -13.64
CA ASN A 275 -16.02 11.62 -13.83
C ASN A 275 -15.30 12.32 -12.66
N VAL A 276 -15.00 11.62 -11.54
CA VAL A 276 -14.70 12.32 -10.28
C VAL A 276 -13.22 12.70 -10.13
N ILE A 277 -12.28 11.95 -10.70
CA ILE A 277 -10.85 12.20 -10.44
C ILE A 277 -10.09 12.74 -11.66
N ALA A 278 -10.22 12.13 -12.80
CA ALA A 278 -9.62 12.53 -14.07
C ALA A 278 -10.28 11.74 -15.21
N GLY A 279 -11.49 11.28 -14.95
CA GLY A 279 -12.25 10.34 -15.74
C GLY A 279 -13.42 11.01 -16.45
N GLY A 280 -14.56 10.35 -16.47
CA GLY A 280 -15.73 10.70 -17.26
C GLY A 280 -15.79 9.90 -18.54
N ALA A 281 -14.88 8.96 -18.69
CA ALA A 281 -14.81 8.07 -19.83
C ALA A 281 -16.07 7.23 -19.98
N ASP A 282 -16.64 6.75 -18.91
CA ASP A 282 -17.78 5.86 -18.89
C ASP A 282 -19.02 6.47 -19.55
N GLU A 283 -19.37 7.72 -19.26
CA GLU A 283 -20.47 8.43 -19.90
C GLU A 283 -20.19 8.66 -21.40
N ILE A 284 -18.96 9.12 -21.74
CA ILE A 284 -18.56 9.34 -23.12
C ILE A 284 -18.64 8.04 -23.92
N ILE A 285 -18.11 6.94 -23.39
CA ILE A 285 -18.09 5.65 -24.07
C ILE A 285 -19.54 5.17 -24.32
N ARG A 286 -20.44 5.31 -23.36
CA ARG A 286 -21.84 4.88 -23.49
C ARG A 286 -22.68 5.75 -24.44
N THR A 287 -22.35 7.05 -24.56
CA THR A 287 -23.23 8.02 -25.26
C THR A 287 -22.69 8.51 -26.58
N ASN A 288 -21.39 8.44 -26.81
CA ASN A 288 -20.78 8.96 -28.05
C ASN A 288 -20.96 7.96 -29.20
N PRO A 289 -21.58 8.36 -30.33
CA PRO A 289 -21.83 7.48 -31.48
C PRO A 289 -20.58 6.83 -32.07
N ASN A 290 -19.41 7.42 -31.89
CA ASN A 290 -18.15 6.86 -32.40
C ASN A 290 -17.74 5.56 -31.67
N TRP A 291 -18.23 5.32 -30.47
CA TRP A 291 -18.00 4.10 -29.69
C TRP A 291 -19.07 3.02 -29.93
N ALA A 292 -20.18 3.37 -30.57
CA ALA A 292 -21.38 2.52 -30.70
C ALA A 292 -21.16 1.18 -31.46
N ASN A 293 -20.06 1.06 -32.20
CA ASN A 293 -19.77 -0.18 -32.95
C ASN A 293 -18.90 -1.17 -32.17
N ILE A 294 -18.48 -0.85 -30.93
CA ILE A 294 -17.70 -1.74 -30.07
C ILE A 294 -18.65 -2.72 -29.38
N ARG A 295 -18.32 -4.01 -29.36
CA ARG A 295 -19.12 -5.09 -28.80
C ARG A 295 -19.55 -4.77 -27.34
N ALA A 296 -18.64 -4.35 -26.49
CA ALA A 296 -18.96 -3.96 -25.11
C ALA A 296 -20.05 -2.87 -25.01
N VAL A 297 -20.06 -1.92 -25.95
CA VAL A 297 -21.08 -0.85 -25.98
C VAL A 297 -22.41 -1.37 -26.47
N GLN A 298 -22.40 -2.22 -27.51
CA GLN A 298 -23.61 -2.83 -28.05
C GLN A 298 -24.31 -3.74 -27.05
N ASP A 299 -23.52 -4.49 -26.27
CA ASP A 299 -24.00 -5.45 -25.30
C ASP A 299 -24.28 -4.80 -23.93
N GLY A 300 -24.04 -3.48 -23.78
CA GLY A 300 -24.23 -2.75 -22.51
C GLY A 300 -23.19 -3.10 -21.43
N ARG A 301 -22.05 -3.67 -21.80
CA ARG A 301 -20.99 -4.12 -20.89
C ARG A 301 -19.88 -3.07 -20.71
N VAL A 302 -20.28 -1.83 -20.49
CA VAL A 302 -19.41 -0.73 -20.13
C VAL A 302 -19.63 -0.43 -18.64
N TYR A 303 -18.68 -0.73 -17.82
CA TYR A 303 -18.78 -0.64 -16.36
C TYR A 303 -17.92 0.51 -15.83
N THR A 304 -18.46 1.21 -14.84
CA THR A 304 -17.72 2.23 -14.10
C THR A 304 -16.95 1.57 -12.98
N MET A 305 -15.65 1.83 -12.88
CA MET A 305 -14.83 1.28 -11.81
C MET A 305 -15.19 1.93 -10.46
N PRO A 306 -15.53 1.15 -9.42
CA PRO A 306 -15.73 1.70 -8.09
C PRO A 306 -14.46 2.39 -7.57
N HIS A 307 -14.60 3.60 -6.97
CA HIS A 307 -13.44 4.44 -6.66
C HIS A 307 -13.51 5.19 -5.31
N SER A 308 -14.56 5.02 -4.54
CA SER A 308 -14.71 5.74 -3.26
C SER A 308 -14.42 4.83 -2.06
N PRO A 309 -13.54 5.23 -1.09
CA PRO A 309 -12.75 6.45 -1.10
C PRO A 309 -11.53 6.37 -2.02
N PHE A 310 -11.14 5.17 -2.49
CA PHE A 310 -10.06 4.91 -3.44
C PHE A 310 -10.50 3.90 -4.49
N ALA A 311 -9.89 3.96 -5.67
CA ALA A 311 -10.18 3.06 -6.77
C ALA A 311 -9.91 1.58 -6.42
N TRP A 312 -10.80 0.68 -6.88
CA TRP A 312 -10.72 -0.73 -6.52
C TRP A 312 -9.69 -1.52 -7.34
N CYS A 313 -9.45 -1.15 -8.58
CA CYS A 313 -8.55 -1.91 -9.41
C CYS A 313 -7.11 -1.38 -9.41
N ASP A 314 -6.96 -0.07 -9.19
CA ASP A 314 -5.71 0.64 -9.35
C ASP A 314 -5.71 1.93 -8.51
N ARG A 315 -4.79 2.81 -8.58
CA ARG A 315 -4.61 4.17 -8.05
C ARG A 315 -5.36 4.55 -6.74
N PRO A 316 -4.74 4.28 -5.58
CA PRO A 316 -3.40 3.73 -5.42
C PRO A 316 -3.37 2.21 -5.60
N PRO A 317 -2.25 1.64 -6.10
CA PRO A 317 -2.09 0.20 -6.28
C PRO A 317 -1.88 -0.51 -4.94
N GLY A 318 -2.91 -0.63 -4.14
CA GLY A 318 -2.87 -1.11 -2.76
C GLY A 318 -3.93 -2.16 -2.44
N VAL A 319 -4.36 -2.15 -1.19
CA VAL A 319 -5.28 -3.15 -0.62
C VAL A 319 -6.65 -3.21 -1.31
N ASN A 320 -7.09 -2.09 -1.93
CA ASN A 320 -8.35 -2.08 -2.65
C ASN A 320 -8.39 -3.04 -3.83
N ARG A 321 -7.22 -3.45 -4.34
CA ARG A 321 -7.16 -4.48 -5.37
C ARG A 321 -7.77 -5.82 -4.94
N PHE A 322 -7.83 -6.10 -3.65
CA PHE A 322 -8.45 -7.34 -3.16
C PHE A 322 -9.97 -7.34 -3.33
N ILE A 323 -10.65 -6.25 -3.02
CA ILE A 323 -12.08 -6.13 -3.40
C ILE A 323 -12.21 -6.00 -4.92
N GLY A 324 -11.26 -5.38 -5.60
CA GLY A 324 -11.20 -5.25 -7.04
C GLY A 324 -11.12 -6.58 -7.77
N ILE A 325 -10.25 -7.52 -7.33
CA ILE A 325 -10.16 -8.86 -7.95
C ILE A 325 -11.45 -9.66 -7.76
N GLN A 326 -12.11 -9.56 -6.59
CA GLN A 326 -13.41 -10.19 -6.35
C GLN A 326 -14.47 -9.60 -7.28
N TRP A 327 -14.54 -8.28 -7.39
CA TRP A 327 -15.48 -7.56 -8.23
C TRP A 327 -15.32 -7.93 -9.71
N VAL A 328 -14.09 -7.90 -10.23
CA VAL A 328 -13.82 -8.23 -11.65
C VAL A 328 -14.10 -9.71 -11.92
N ALA A 329 -13.69 -10.63 -11.05
CA ALA A 329 -13.93 -12.05 -11.20
C ALA A 329 -15.43 -12.37 -11.18
N ASN A 330 -16.19 -11.83 -10.23
CA ASN A 330 -17.65 -12.01 -10.14
C ASN A 330 -18.36 -11.43 -11.37
N MET A 331 -17.92 -10.25 -11.85
CA MET A 331 -18.53 -9.60 -13.01
C MET A 331 -18.25 -10.37 -14.30
N LEU A 332 -17.02 -10.88 -14.51
CA LEU A 332 -16.66 -11.57 -15.74
C LEU A 332 -17.10 -13.02 -15.77
N TYR A 333 -17.00 -13.73 -14.64
CA TYR A 333 -17.22 -15.17 -14.53
C TYR A 333 -18.20 -15.54 -13.42
N PRO A 334 -19.47 -15.02 -13.48
CA PRO A 334 -20.45 -15.22 -12.40
C PRO A 334 -20.85 -16.69 -12.18
N ASP A 335 -20.66 -17.57 -13.16
CA ASP A 335 -20.92 -19.00 -13.02
C ASP A 335 -19.78 -19.75 -12.28
N LEU A 336 -18.57 -19.19 -12.27
CA LEU A 336 -17.39 -19.76 -11.58
C LEU A 336 -17.15 -19.10 -10.22
N TYR A 337 -17.51 -17.83 -10.10
CA TYR A 337 -17.30 -17.05 -8.89
C TYR A 337 -18.59 -16.28 -8.52
N ASP A 338 -19.56 -17.03 -7.99
CA ASP A 338 -20.86 -16.51 -7.57
C ASP A 338 -20.83 -16.10 -6.09
N ILE A 339 -20.56 -14.83 -5.84
CA ILE A 339 -20.53 -14.25 -4.49
C ILE A 339 -21.48 -13.07 -4.36
N ASP A 340 -21.95 -12.81 -3.15
CA ASP A 340 -22.73 -11.61 -2.84
C ASP A 340 -21.78 -10.40 -2.71
N MET A 341 -21.62 -9.63 -3.79
CA MET A 341 -20.74 -8.46 -3.80
C MET A 341 -21.24 -7.34 -2.88
N VAL A 342 -22.53 -7.27 -2.54
CA VAL A 342 -23.03 -6.28 -1.57
C VAL A 342 -22.47 -6.60 -0.18
N GLU A 343 -22.59 -7.84 0.26
CA GLU A 343 -22.04 -8.27 1.55
C GLU A 343 -20.51 -8.20 1.58
N ARG A 344 -19.81 -8.60 0.50
CA ARG A 344 -18.35 -8.47 0.40
C ARG A 344 -17.88 -7.01 0.48
N THR A 345 -18.59 -6.10 -0.17
CA THR A 345 -18.30 -4.67 -0.10
C THR A 345 -18.47 -4.14 1.33
N LYS A 346 -19.56 -4.48 2.00
CA LYS A 346 -19.80 -4.08 3.39
C LYS A 346 -18.72 -4.62 4.34
N GLU A 347 -18.36 -5.90 4.19
CA GLU A 347 -17.30 -6.52 4.98
C GLU A 347 -15.96 -5.81 4.77
N PHE A 348 -15.58 -5.56 3.51
CA PHE A 348 -14.33 -4.88 3.17
C PHE A 348 -14.26 -3.46 3.77
N TYR A 349 -15.34 -2.67 3.64
CA TYR A 349 -15.37 -1.31 4.18
C TYR A 349 -15.33 -1.30 5.71
N LYS A 350 -16.01 -2.24 6.35
CA LYS A 350 -15.92 -2.40 7.81
C LYS A 350 -14.51 -2.75 8.27
N LYS A 351 -13.84 -3.67 7.57
CA LYS A 351 -12.47 -4.11 7.92
C LYS A 351 -11.42 -3.08 7.56
N MET A 352 -11.47 -2.49 6.37
CA MET A 352 -10.39 -1.63 5.88
C MET A 352 -10.60 -0.15 6.21
N TYR A 353 -11.86 0.29 6.30
CA TYR A 353 -12.22 1.71 6.45
C TYR A 353 -12.97 2.04 7.74
N TRP A 354 -13.22 1.04 8.60
CA TRP A 354 -13.91 1.24 9.89
C TRP A 354 -15.31 1.85 9.75
N VAL A 355 -15.98 1.64 8.62
CA VAL A 355 -17.34 2.13 8.36
C VAL A 355 -18.28 0.96 8.09
N ASP A 356 -19.46 1.00 8.72
CA ASP A 356 -20.56 0.11 8.41
C ASP A 356 -21.42 0.79 7.35
N ILE A 357 -21.16 0.50 6.07
CA ILE A 357 -21.97 1.01 4.95
C ILE A 357 -23.27 0.23 4.80
N THR A 358 -24.30 0.91 4.29
CA THR A 358 -25.62 0.29 4.00
C THR A 358 -25.60 -0.50 2.70
N ASP A 359 -26.62 -1.34 2.48
CA ASP A 359 -26.82 -2.03 1.19
C ASP A 359 -26.96 -1.03 0.04
N GLU A 360 -27.64 0.11 0.27
CA GLU A 360 -27.79 1.18 -0.73
C GLU A 360 -26.44 1.77 -1.11
N GLN A 361 -25.56 2.08 -0.14
CA GLN A 361 -24.21 2.57 -0.41
C GLN A 361 -23.34 1.53 -1.12
N ALA A 362 -23.46 0.25 -0.76
CA ALA A 362 -22.74 -0.81 -1.44
C ALA A 362 -23.20 -0.98 -2.90
N LEU A 363 -24.52 -0.90 -3.14
CA LEU A 363 -25.09 -0.93 -4.49
C LEU A 363 -24.70 0.29 -5.32
N ASP A 364 -24.60 1.47 -4.70
CA ASP A 364 -24.15 2.69 -5.36
C ASP A 364 -22.68 2.56 -5.83
N LEU A 365 -21.80 2.01 -4.98
CA LEU A 365 -20.43 1.70 -5.36
C LEU A 365 -20.34 0.69 -6.52
N LEU A 366 -21.13 -0.38 -6.47
CA LEU A 366 -21.16 -1.41 -7.50
C LEU A 366 -21.77 -0.90 -8.82
N GLY A 367 -22.66 0.09 -8.74
CA GLY A 367 -23.25 0.75 -9.91
C GLY A 367 -23.88 -0.24 -10.88
N ASN A 368 -23.61 -0.06 -12.16
CA ASN A 368 -24.17 -0.87 -13.23
C ASN A 368 -23.48 -2.26 -13.42
N SER A 369 -22.49 -2.56 -12.60
CA SER A 369 -21.83 -3.87 -12.62
C SER A 369 -22.54 -4.96 -11.80
N TYR A 370 -23.61 -4.59 -11.06
CA TYR A 370 -24.36 -5.52 -10.22
C TYR A 370 -25.88 -5.44 -10.49
N PRO A 371 -26.56 -6.57 -10.71
CA PRO A 371 -26.01 -7.94 -10.74
C PRO A 371 -25.05 -8.15 -11.90
N PRO A 372 -24.11 -9.13 -11.79
CA PRO A 372 -23.12 -9.36 -12.84
C PRO A 372 -23.77 -9.77 -14.16
N TYR A 373 -23.11 -9.50 -15.27
CA TYR A 373 -23.59 -9.79 -16.60
C TYR A 373 -23.91 -11.29 -16.78
N GLY A 374 -25.06 -11.56 -17.36
CA GLY A 374 -25.53 -12.93 -17.63
C GLY A 374 -26.41 -13.57 -16.55
N LYS A 375 -26.69 -12.87 -15.45
CA LYS A 375 -27.64 -13.32 -14.40
C LYS A 375 -28.98 -12.63 -14.49
#